data_ce22f6e9ecf370a9ee0cba517e967072
#
_entry.id   ce22f6e9ecf370a9ee0cba517e967072
#
_cell.length_a   1.000
_cell.length_b   1.000
_cell.length_c   1.000
_cell.angle_alpha   90.00
_cell.angle_beta   90.00
_cell.angle_gamma   90.00
#
_symmetry.space_group_name_H-M   'P 1'
#
loop_
_entity.id
_entity.type
_entity.pdbx_description
1 polymer ?
#
loop_
_entity_poly.entity_id
_entity_poly.type
_entity_poly.pdbx_seq_one_letter_code
_entity_poly.pdbx_strand_id
1 'polypeptide(L)'
;MPFDFKKEYKEFYLPKNKPEIVTVPAANYIAVQGSGDPNEEGGAYQSAIRILYAVAYTLKMSYKTGRKIDGFFEYVVPPLEGFWWQNGAAGVDYADKSSFHWISVIRLPDFVTKADFDWAVETASKKKKLDCSPAEFRTIDEGLCVQIMHIGSYDAEPASVAQMDAYLAQNGYENDLTASRLHHEIYLSDPRKTAPEKQKTVIRHPIKVV
;
A
#
# COMPACT_ATOMS: atom_id res chain seq x y z
N MET A 1 -9.31 -20.52 -10.73
CA MET A 1 -8.06 -19.75 -10.54
C MET A 1 -8.21 -18.94 -9.26
N PRO A 2 -7.17 -18.75 -8.43
CA PRO A 2 -7.25 -17.89 -7.26
C PRO A 2 -7.68 -16.47 -7.64
N PHE A 3 -8.45 -15.82 -6.78
CA PHE A 3 -8.84 -14.42 -6.92
C PHE A 3 -7.60 -13.53 -6.92
N ASP A 4 -7.44 -12.66 -7.91
CA ASP A 4 -6.30 -11.75 -8.03
C ASP A 4 -6.81 -10.30 -7.99
N PHE A 5 -6.58 -9.63 -6.88
CA PHE A 5 -7.03 -8.25 -6.66
C PHE A 5 -6.64 -7.29 -7.79
N LYS A 6 -5.46 -7.45 -8.37
CA LYS A 6 -5.02 -6.61 -9.49
C LYS A 6 -5.84 -6.81 -10.75
N LYS A 7 -6.42 -8.02 -10.93
CA LYS A 7 -7.22 -8.35 -12.11
C LYS A 7 -8.68 -8.01 -11.92
N GLU A 8 -9.18 -8.17 -10.69
CA GLU A 8 -10.58 -7.92 -10.34
C GLU A 8 -10.87 -6.43 -10.13
N TYR A 9 -9.90 -5.69 -9.56
CA TYR A 9 -10.00 -4.25 -9.28
C TYR A 9 -9.00 -3.46 -10.13
N LYS A 10 -9.07 -3.62 -11.46
CA LYS A 10 -8.14 -2.99 -12.40
C LYS A 10 -8.12 -1.47 -12.29
N GLU A 11 -9.26 -0.88 -12.00
CA GLU A 11 -9.43 0.55 -11.79
C GLU A 11 -8.55 1.10 -10.66
N PHE A 12 -8.22 0.28 -9.65
CA PHE A 12 -7.39 0.69 -8.52
C PHE A 12 -5.93 0.25 -8.65
N TYR A 13 -5.65 -0.84 -9.36
CA TYR A 13 -4.31 -1.44 -9.42
C TYR A 13 -3.61 -1.31 -10.78
N LEU A 14 -4.36 -1.07 -11.85
CA LEU A 14 -3.81 -1.00 -13.21
C LEU A 14 -4.30 0.24 -13.96
N PRO A 15 -4.17 1.45 -13.38
CA PRO A 15 -4.51 2.68 -14.09
C PRO A 15 -3.61 2.86 -15.31
N LYS A 16 -3.96 3.81 -16.16
CA LYS A 16 -3.12 4.21 -17.29
C LYS A 16 -1.91 5.03 -16.80
N ASN A 17 -0.91 5.20 -17.67
CA ASN A 17 0.21 6.10 -17.42
C ASN A 17 -0.12 7.58 -17.71
N LYS A 18 -1.34 7.98 -17.40
CA LYS A 18 -1.84 9.35 -17.43
C LYS A 18 -2.79 9.55 -16.25
N PRO A 19 -2.88 10.76 -15.69
CA PRO A 19 -3.75 11.02 -14.55
C PRO A 19 -5.21 10.68 -14.84
N GLU A 20 -5.89 10.11 -13.86
CA GLU A 20 -7.33 9.87 -13.87
C GLU A 20 -7.90 10.02 -12.45
N ILE A 21 -9.16 10.45 -12.37
CA ILE A 21 -9.89 10.56 -11.10
C ILE A 21 -10.55 9.21 -10.81
N VAL A 22 -10.50 8.80 -9.54
CA VAL A 22 -11.07 7.56 -9.04
C VAL A 22 -11.67 7.78 -7.66
N THR A 23 -12.75 7.06 -7.34
CA THR A 23 -13.28 6.99 -5.97
C THR A 23 -12.94 5.61 -5.40
N VAL A 24 -12.07 5.59 -4.40
CA VAL A 24 -11.59 4.35 -3.76
C VAL A 24 -12.43 4.07 -2.52
N PRO A 25 -13.17 2.96 -2.48
CA PRO A 25 -13.97 2.62 -1.32
C PRO A 25 -13.11 2.20 -0.13
N ALA A 26 -13.68 2.27 1.06
CA ALA A 26 -13.05 1.75 2.27
C ALA A 26 -12.67 0.27 2.08
N ALA A 27 -11.47 -0.09 2.55
CA ALA A 27 -10.99 -1.46 2.53
C ALA A 27 -10.17 -1.76 3.81
N ASN A 28 -10.07 -3.05 4.13
CA ASN A 28 -9.31 -3.52 5.28
C ASN A 28 -7.88 -3.91 4.89
N TYR A 29 -6.94 -3.62 5.76
CA TYR A 29 -5.51 -3.84 5.55
C TYR A 29 -4.83 -4.43 6.78
N ILE A 30 -3.79 -5.22 6.55
CA ILE A 30 -2.70 -5.39 7.51
C ILE A 30 -1.85 -4.14 7.38
N ALA A 31 -1.55 -3.45 8.46
CA ALA A 31 -0.73 -2.24 8.47
C ALA A 31 0.41 -2.35 9.49
N VAL A 32 1.56 -1.78 9.13
CA VAL A 32 2.66 -1.52 10.07
C VAL A 32 3.13 -0.10 9.83
N GLN A 33 3.18 0.70 10.89
CA GLN A 33 3.62 2.09 10.84
C GLN A 33 5.04 2.23 11.37
N GLY A 34 5.80 3.14 10.77
CA GLY A 34 7.15 3.46 11.19
C GLY A 34 7.68 4.74 10.56
N SER A 35 8.98 4.97 10.74
CA SER A 35 9.70 6.11 10.18
C SER A 35 11.14 5.72 9.85
N GLY A 36 11.82 6.54 9.05
CA GLY A 36 13.20 6.38 8.63
C GLY A 36 13.35 6.02 7.16
N ASP A 37 14.59 5.93 6.71
CA ASP A 37 14.94 5.63 5.32
C ASP A 37 14.52 4.20 4.94
N PRO A 38 13.64 4.02 3.93
CA PRO A 38 13.22 2.69 3.49
C PRO A 38 14.35 1.87 2.86
N ASN A 39 15.47 2.51 2.49
CA ASN A 39 16.64 1.83 1.91
C ASN A 39 17.64 1.35 2.97
N GLU A 40 17.43 1.69 4.25
CA GLU A 40 18.33 1.25 5.33
C GLU A 40 18.33 -0.29 5.43
N GLU A 41 19.50 -0.90 5.27
CA GLU A 41 19.66 -2.35 5.34
C GLU A 41 19.36 -2.86 6.76
N GLY A 42 18.42 -3.81 6.86
CA GLY A 42 17.95 -4.31 8.15
C GLY A 42 17.11 -3.32 8.96
N GLY A 43 16.78 -2.18 8.38
CA GLY A 43 16.02 -1.09 9.03
C GLY A 43 14.56 -1.41 9.32
N ALA A 44 13.89 -0.42 9.90
CA ALA A 44 12.50 -0.53 10.34
C ALA A 44 11.53 -0.88 9.19
N TYR A 45 11.74 -0.29 8.01
CA TYR A 45 10.90 -0.54 6.83
C TYR A 45 10.98 -1.99 6.36
N GLN A 46 12.19 -2.55 6.26
CA GLN A 46 12.36 -3.96 5.88
C GLN A 46 11.77 -4.92 6.92
N SER A 47 11.86 -4.57 8.19
CA SER A 47 11.24 -5.33 9.29
C SER A 47 9.72 -5.31 9.19
N ALA A 48 9.12 -4.15 8.89
CA ALA A 48 7.68 -4.01 8.65
C ALA A 48 7.20 -4.89 7.48
N ILE A 49 7.92 -4.88 6.35
CA ILE A 49 7.59 -5.75 5.20
C ILE A 49 7.60 -7.24 5.58
N ARG A 50 8.56 -7.68 6.39
CA ARG A 50 8.61 -9.08 6.88
C ARG A 50 7.37 -9.42 7.70
N ILE A 51 6.96 -8.52 8.61
CA ILE A 51 5.75 -8.68 9.45
C ILE A 51 4.51 -8.78 8.57
N LEU A 52 4.32 -7.83 7.65
CA LEU A 52 3.17 -7.79 6.73
C LEU A 52 3.01 -9.12 5.98
N TYR A 53 4.08 -9.59 5.34
CA TYR A 53 4.02 -10.85 4.60
C TYR A 53 3.86 -12.07 5.50
N ALA A 54 4.43 -12.09 6.71
CA ALA A 54 4.24 -13.19 7.66
C ALA A 54 2.77 -13.35 8.02
N VAL A 55 2.08 -12.25 8.32
CA VAL A 55 0.64 -12.24 8.65
C VAL A 55 -0.20 -12.57 7.42
N ALA A 56 0.05 -11.90 6.27
CA ALA A 56 -0.70 -12.10 5.04
C ALA A 56 -0.66 -13.57 4.57
N TYR A 57 0.52 -14.20 4.57
CA TYR A 57 0.64 -15.60 4.19
C TYR A 57 0.06 -16.55 5.24
N THR A 58 0.02 -16.19 6.52
CA THR A 58 -0.64 -16.98 7.55
C THR A 58 -2.16 -17.01 7.29
N LEU A 59 -2.77 -15.88 6.98
CA LEU A 59 -4.19 -15.80 6.57
C LEU A 59 -4.45 -16.59 5.29
N LYS A 60 -3.66 -16.33 4.25
CA LYS A 60 -3.81 -17.01 2.95
C LYS A 60 -3.74 -18.53 3.07
N MET A 61 -2.87 -19.05 3.93
CA MET A 61 -2.64 -20.48 4.08
C MET A 61 -3.43 -21.11 5.23
N SER A 62 -4.38 -20.39 5.83
CA SER A 62 -5.19 -20.85 6.97
C SER A 62 -5.86 -22.19 6.71
N TYR A 63 -6.43 -22.37 5.51
CA TYR A 63 -7.12 -23.60 5.12
C TYR A 63 -6.22 -24.84 5.14
N LYS A 64 -4.91 -24.69 4.92
CA LYS A 64 -3.94 -25.79 5.00
C LYS A 64 -3.56 -26.16 6.43
N THR A 65 -3.86 -25.30 7.39
CA THR A 65 -3.53 -25.51 8.83
C THR A 65 -4.74 -25.93 9.65
N GLY A 66 -5.88 -26.21 8.98
CA GLY A 66 -7.13 -26.58 9.65
C GLY A 66 -7.92 -25.40 10.22
N ARG A 67 -7.42 -24.15 10.11
CA ARG A 67 -8.21 -22.97 10.46
C ARG A 67 -9.19 -22.65 9.35
N LYS A 68 -10.48 -22.77 9.64
CA LYS A 68 -11.54 -22.32 8.75
C LYS A 68 -11.84 -20.85 9.03
N ILE A 69 -11.82 -20.04 7.98
CA ILE A 69 -12.27 -18.64 8.01
C ILE A 69 -13.56 -18.61 7.19
N ASP A 70 -14.63 -18.07 7.74
CA ASP A 70 -15.92 -18.01 7.05
C ASP A 70 -15.81 -17.14 5.79
N GLY A 71 -16.43 -17.61 4.70
CA GLY A 71 -16.35 -16.90 3.41
C GLY A 71 -15.01 -17.02 2.67
N PHE A 72 -14.07 -17.82 3.17
CA PHE A 72 -12.75 -17.99 2.57
C PHE A 72 -12.82 -18.45 1.11
N PHE A 73 -12.09 -17.77 0.26
CA PHE A 73 -11.75 -18.20 -1.08
C PHE A 73 -10.24 -18.10 -1.33
N GLU A 74 -9.71 -18.91 -2.25
CA GLU A 74 -8.29 -18.81 -2.61
C GLU A 74 -8.01 -17.49 -3.35
N TYR A 75 -6.97 -16.78 -2.91
CA TYR A 75 -6.57 -15.50 -3.49
C TYR A 75 -5.04 -15.38 -3.63
N VAL A 76 -4.62 -14.49 -4.50
CA VAL A 76 -3.23 -14.01 -4.57
C VAL A 76 -3.05 -12.92 -3.52
N VAL A 77 -2.00 -12.99 -2.71
CA VAL A 77 -1.70 -11.91 -1.77
C VAL A 77 -1.57 -10.60 -2.55
N PRO A 78 -2.34 -9.57 -2.20
CA PRO A 78 -2.28 -8.28 -2.89
C PRO A 78 -0.88 -7.66 -2.86
N PRO A 79 -0.60 -6.67 -3.71
CA PRO A 79 0.66 -5.94 -3.67
C PRO A 79 0.95 -5.34 -2.30
N LEU A 80 2.21 -5.09 -2.02
CA LEU A 80 2.61 -4.17 -0.96
C LEU A 80 2.22 -2.76 -1.38
N GLU A 81 1.69 -1.99 -0.45
CA GLU A 81 1.31 -0.59 -0.62
C GLU A 81 1.93 0.23 0.52
N GLY A 82 2.14 1.53 0.31
CA GLY A 82 2.69 2.42 1.31
C GLY A 82 2.02 3.79 1.30
N PHE A 83 1.66 4.28 2.47
CA PHE A 83 1.23 5.66 2.69
C PHE A 83 2.40 6.43 3.29
N TRP A 84 2.76 7.56 2.69
CA TRP A 84 3.97 8.30 2.99
C TRP A 84 3.70 9.75 3.36
N TRP A 85 4.46 10.27 4.30
CA TRP A 85 4.47 11.69 4.64
C TRP A 85 5.78 12.10 5.30
N GLN A 86 6.00 13.38 5.36
CA GLN A 86 7.08 14.04 6.11
C GLN A 86 6.50 15.22 6.88
N ASN A 87 6.98 15.42 8.10
CA ASN A 87 6.50 16.52 8.93
C ASN A 87 6.92 17.86 8.32
N GLY A 88 5.94 18.75 8.09
CA GLY A 88 6.18 20.09 7.53
C GLY A 88 6.30 20.16 6.01
N ALA A 89 6.18 19.03 5.29
CA ALA A 89 6.14 18.99 3.82
C ALA A 89 4.71 18.82 3.30
N ALA A 90 4.37 19.51 2.23
CA ALA A 90 3.16 19.26 1.46
C ALA A 90 3.47 18.17 0.40
N GLY A 91 3.33 16.91 0.78
CA GLY A 91 3.69 15.76 -0.05
C GLY A 91 4.97 15.07 0.44
N VAL A 92 5.78 14.56 -0.48
CA VAL A 92 6.98 13.77 -0.19
C VAL A 92 8.21 14.44 -0.80
N ASP A 93 9.23 14.72 0.02
CA ASP A 93 10.56 15.17 -0.42
C ASP A 93 11.49 13.96 -0.52
N TYR A 94 11.78 13.54 -1.72
CA TYR A 94 12.64 12.38 -1.99
C TYR A 94 14.13 12.63 -1.70
N ALA A 95 14.54 13.89 -1.43
CA ALA A 95 15.93 14.22 -1.11
C ALA A 95 16.29 13.89 0.34
N ASP A 96 15.31 13.90 1.27
CA ASP A 96 15.50 13.55 2.67
C ASP A 96 14.70 12.32 3.09
N LYS A 97 15.18 11.15 2.69
CA LYS A 97 14.52 9.85 2.99
C LYS A 97 14.58 9.48 4.48
N SER A 98 15.48 10.07 5.25
CA SER A 98 15.61 9.80 6.69
C SER A 98 14.45 10.36 7.50
N SER A 99 13.78 11.40 6.99
CA SER A 99 12.62 12.04 7.62
C SER A 99 11.27 11.40 7.23
N PHE A 100 11.27 10.33 6.43
CA PHE A 100 10.05 9.67 6.04
C PHE A 100 9.33 9.06 7.22
N HIS A 101 8.03 9.26 7.25
CA HIS A 101 7.08 8.46 7.99
C HIS A 101 6.27 7.64 7.00
N TRP A 102 5.91 6.43 7.40
CA TRP A 102 5.18 5.52 6.51
C TRP A 102 4.22 4.62 7.27
N ILE A 103 3.15 4.22 6.58
CA ILE A 103 2.29 3.10 6.93
C ILE A 103 2.36 2.13 5.77
N SER A 104 3.11 1.04 5.93
CA SER A 104 3.14 -0.03 4.94
C SER A 104 1.97 -0.95 5.12
N VAL A 105 1.31 -1.34 4.05
CA VAL A 105 0.08 -2.13 4.13
C VAL A 105 0.01 -3.24 3.08
N ILE A 106 -0.78 -4.27 3.37
CA ILE A 106 -1.26 -5.26 2.40
C ILE A 106 -2.77 -5.35 2.57
N ARG A 107 -3.53 -5.17 1.49
CA ARG A 107 -4.99 -5.28 1.49
C ARG A 107 -5.43 -6.67 1.93
N LEU A 108 -6.48 -6.71 2.75
CA LEU A 108 -7.14 -7.94 3.17
C LEU A 108 -8.38 -8.22 2.31
N PRO A 109 -8.69 -9.50 2.01
CA PRO A 109 -10.02 -9.87 1.53
C PRO A 109 -11.10 -9.51 2.53
N ASP A 110 -12.29 -9.16 2.05
CA ASP A 110 -13.39 -8.67 2.87
C ASP A 110 -13.92 -9.71 3.88
N PHE A 111 -13.64 -10.99 3.64
CA PHE A 111 -14.01 -12.06 4.58
C PHE A 111 -13.12 -12.11 5.85
N VAL A 112 -11.98 -11.42 5.86
CA VAL A 112 -11.07 -11.45 7.00
C VAL A 112 -11.59 -10.52 8.08
N THR A 113 -11.95 -11.10 9.22
CA THR A 113 -12.36 -10.36 10.41
C THR A 113 -11.17 -9.94 11.27
N LYS A 114 -11.39 -9.00 12.20
CA LYS A 114 -10.38 -8.63 13.22
C LYS A 114 -9.90 -9.85 14.02
N ALA A 115 -10.81 -10.78 14.36
CA ALA A 115 -10.48 -12.00 15.08
C ALA A 115 -9.60 -12.95 14.29
N ASP A 116 -9.80 -13.05 12.96
CA ASP A 116 -8.94 -13.84 12.08
C ASP A 116 -7.56 -13.20 11.93
N PHE A 117 -7.51 -11.87 11.86
CA PHE A 117 -6.27 -11.12 11.87
C PHE A 117 -5.47 -11.36 13.17
N ASP A 118 -6.09 -11.24 14.34
CA ASP A 118 -5.42 -11.45 15.63
C ASP A 118 -4.86 -12.86 15.75
N TRP A 119 -5.63 -13.85 15.34
CA TRP A 119 -5.15 -15.23 15.23
C TRP A 119 -3.94 -15.35 14.31
N ALA A 120 -3.96 -14.65 13.18
CA ALA A 120 -2.85 -14.71 12.21
C ALA A 120 -1.59 -14.07 12.75
N VAL A 121 -1.69 -12.95 13.46
CA VAL A 121 -0.56 -12.27 14.13
C VAL A 121 0.09 -13.20 15.15
N GLU A 122 -0.70 -13.81 16.04
CA GLU A 122 -0.21 -14.74 17.05
C GLU A 122 0.44 -15.98 16.42
N THR A 123 -0.20 -16.55 15.40
CA THR A 123 0.28 -17.73 14.69
C THR A 123 1.57 -17.44 13.91
N ALA A 124 1.63 -16.30 13.21
CA ALA A 124 2.81 -15.87 12.47
C ALA A 124 4.01 -15.65 13.41
N SER A 125 3.78 -14.98 14.54
CA SER A 125 4.82 -14.73 15.55
C SER A 125 5.44 -16.03 16.06
N LYS A 126 4.61 -17.00 16.41
CA LYS A 126 5.06 -18.31 16.91
C LYS A 126 5.81 -19.10 15.83
N LYS A 127 5.26 -19.19 14.61
CA LYS A 127 5.84 -20.03 13.53
C LYS A 127 7.12 -19.44 12.95
N LYS A 128 7.21 -18.11 12.83
CA LYS A 128 8.37 -17.43 12.19
C LYS A 128 9.41 -16.97 13.17
N LYS A 129 9.16 -17.09 14.49
CA LYS A 129 9.99 -16.49 15.55
C LYS A 129 10.26 -15.00 15.28
N LEU A 130 9.20 -14.30 14.84
CA LEU A 130 9.21 -12.89 14.48
C LEU A 130 8.15 -12.20 15.33
N ASP A 131 8.50 -11.11 16.00
CA ASP A 131 7.50 -10.30 16.69
C ASP A 131 6.61 -9.60 15.64
N CYS A 132 5.37 -10.08 15.52
CA CYS A 132 4.35 -9.49 14.64
C CYS A 132 3.40 -8.54 15.39
N SER A 133 3.64 -8.26 16.67
CA SER A 133 2.80 -7.35 17.47
C SER A 133 2.65 -5.92 16.91
N PRO A 134 3.63 -5.37 16.12
CA PRO A 134 3.44 -4.08 15.46
C PRO A 134 2.40 -4.09 14.34
N ALA A 135 1.90 -5.26 13.90
CA ALA A 135 0.87 -5.33 12.86
C ALA A 135 -0.48 -4.88 13.42
N GLU A 136 -1.19 -4.06 12.65
CA GLU A 136 -2.52 -3.54 12.98
C GLU A 136 -3.53 -3.92 11.89
N PHE A 137 -4.78 -4.16 12.32
CA PHE A 137 -5.92 -4.24 11.41
C PHE A 137 -6.47 -2.84 11.20
N ARG A 138 -6.32 -2.30 10.00
CA ARG A 138 -6.80 -0.93 9.67
C ARG A 138 -7.82 -0.97 8.56
N THR A 139 -8.90 -0.19 8.74
CA THR A 139 -9.80 0.18 7.64
C THR A 139 -9.36 1.55 7.14
N ILE A 140 -9.09 1.66 5.83
CA ILE A 140 -8.68 2.90 5.18
C ILE A 140 -9.74 3.24 4.13
N ASP A 141 -10.25 4.45 4.19
CA ASP A 141 -11.17 5.05 3.21
C ASP A 141 -10.45 6.21 2.53
N GLU A 142 -10.02 6.00 1.30
CA GLU A 142 -9.32 7.04 0.53
C GLU A 142 -10.31 8.00 -0.15
N GLY A 143 -11.51 7.54 -0.47
CA GLY A 143 -12.53 8.34 -1.13
C GLY A 143 -12.11 8.86 -2.50
N LEU A 144 -12.34 10.15 -2.76
CA LEU A 144 -12.02 10.79 -4.04
C LEU A 144 -10.51 11.04 -4.16
N CYS A 145 -9.91 10.50 -5.24
CA CYS A 145 -8.47 10.55 -5.49
C CYS A 145 -8.16 10.83 -6.97
N VAL A 146 -6.96 11.32 -7.24
CA VAL A 146 -6.30 11.24 -8.54
C VAL A 146 -5.24 10.15 -8.48
N GLN A 147 -5.05 9.41 -9.58
CA GLN A 147 -4.02 8.38 -9.66
C GLN A 147 -3.36 8.35 -11.04
N ILE A 148 -2.16 7.76 -11.08
CA ILE A 148 -1.39 7.53 -12.31
C ILE A 148 -0.56 6.26 -12.18
N MET A 149 -0.33 5.53 -13.29
CA MET A 149 0.72 4.52 -13.35
C MET A 149 2.05 5.21 -13.60
N HIS A 150 2.92 5.22 -12.60
CA HIS A 150 4.34 5.57 -12.76
C HIS A 150 5.12 4.38 -13.34
N ILE A 151 5.94 4.63 -14.35
CA ILE A 151 6.87 3.65 -14.91
C ILE A 151 8.26 4.25 -14.83
N GLY A 152 9.10 3.71 -13.95
CA GLY A 152 10.43 4.26 -13.66
C GLY A 152 10.89 3.92 -12.25
N SER A 153 12.05 4.47 -11.87
CA SER A 153 12.55 4.41 -10.50
C SER A 153 11.72 5.30 -9.57
N TYR A 154 11.72 5.00 -8.28
CA TYR A 154 11.05 5.84 -7.27
C TYR A 154 11.56 7.29 -7.28
N ASP A 155 12.84 7.52 -7.53
CA ASP A 155 13.41 8.88 -7.62
C ASP A 155 12.88 9.68 -8.83
N ALA A 156 12.23 9.03 -9.80
CA ALA A 156 11.58 9.67 -10.95
C ALA A 156 10.08 9.99 -10.74
N GLU A 157 9.49 9.57 -9.62
CA GLU A 157 8.07 9.80 -9.29
C GLU A 157 7.65 11.27 -9.26
N PRO A 158 8.49 12.24 -8.87
CA PRO A 158 8.13 13.67 -8.93
C PRO A 158 7.59 14.13 -10.28
N ALA A 159 8.07 13.55 -11.39
CA ALA A 159 7.57 13.87 -12.72
C ALA A 159 6.12 13.37 -12.95
N SER A 160 5.75 12.25 -12.35
CA SER A 160 4.36 11.73 -12.39
C SER A 160 3.45 12.52 -11.48
N VAL A 161 3.93 12.92 -10.30
CA VAL A 161 3.18 13.80 -9.38
C VAL A 161 2.88 15.15 -10.06
N ALA A 162 3.86 15.77 -10.71
CA ALA A 162 3.66 17.02 -11.45
C ALA A 162 2.61 16.89 -12.58
N GLN A 163 2.51 15.72 -13.23
CA GLN A 163 1.43 15.46 -14.20
C GLN A 163 0.05 15.40 -13.52
N MET A 164 -0.05 14.77 -12.34
CA MET A 164 -1.30 14.76 -11.57
C MET A 164 -1.71 16.18 -11.16
N ASP A 165 -0.77 17.00 -10.65
CA ASP A 165 -1.04 18.38 -10.24
C ASP A 165 -1.53 19.24 -11.42
N ALA A 166 -0.87 19.15 -12.56
CA ALA A 166 -1.29 19.85 -13.77
C ALA A 166 -2.70 19.42 -14.25
N TYR A 167 -3.00 18.13 -14.13
CA TYR A 167 -4.31 17.59 -14.47
C TYR A 167 -5.40 18.11 -13.52
N LEU A 168 -5.14 18.15 -12.22
CA LEU A 168 -6.06 18.65 -11.21
C LEU A 168 -6.42 20.12 -11.48
N ALA A 169 -5.39 20.96 -11.68
CA ALA A 169 -5.58 22.40 -11.98
C ALA A 169 -6.45 22.66 -13.22
N GLN A 170 -6.36 21.79 -14.25
CA GLN A 170 -7.16 21.90 -15.47
C GLN A 170 -8.61 21.43 -15.30
N ASN A 171 -8.90 20.63 -14.26
CA ASN A 171 -10.20 19.99 -14.07
C ASN A 171 -10.97 20.47 -12.84
N GLY A 172 -10.54 21.54 -12.17
CA GLY A 172 -11.23 22.14 -11.02
C GLY A 172 -11.10 21.34 -9.74
N TYR A 173 -9.96 20.67 -9.55
CA TYR A 173 -9.61 19.93 -8.33
C TYR A 173 -8.28 20.43 -7.75
N GLU A 174 -8.08 20.16 -6.48
CA GLU A 174 -6.80 20.35 -5.80
C GLU A 174 -6.45 19.16 -4.93
N ASN A 175 -5.17 19.00 -4.62
CA ASN A 175 -4.72 17.98 -3.67
C ASN A 175 -5.32 18.25 -2.27
N ASP A 176 -5.73 17.17 -1.60
CA ASP A 176 -6.26 17.21 -0.23
C ASP A 176 -5.38 16.37 0.70
N LEU A 177 -4.06 16.50 0.55
CA LEU A 177 -3.07 15.86 1.41
C LEU A 177 -3.13 16.46 2.81
N THR A 178 -3.40 15.61 3.81
CA THR A 178 -3.55 15.99 5.22
C THR A 178 -2.89 14.94 6.12
N ALA A 179 -2.94 15.12 7.43
CA ALA A 179 -2.43 14.12 8.38
C ALA A 179 -3.18 12.77 8.33
N SER A 180 -4.37 12.73 7.75
CA SER A 180 -5.19 11.52 7.60
C SER A 180 -5.39 11.08 6.15
N ARG A 181 -5.01 11.89 5.19
CA ARG A 181 -5.12 11.62 3.75
C ARG A 181 -3.75 11.82 3.11
N LEU A 182 -3.04 10.72 2.89
CA LEU A 182 -1.61 10.70 2.63
C LEU A 182 -1.30 10.42 1.15
N HIS A 183 -0.08 10.69 0.74
CA HIS A 183 0.49 10.17 -0.49
C HIS A 183 0.52 8.65 -0.44
N HIS A 184 -0.02 7.97 -1.46
CA HIS A 184 -0.16 6.53 -1.50
C HIS A 184 0.54 5.94 -2.72
N GLU A 185 1.33 4.91 -2.50
CA GLU A 185 2.05 4.14 -3.51
C GLU A 185 1.65 2.67 -3.46
N ILE A 186 1.39 2.06 -4.63
CA ILE A 186 1.09 0.63 -4.77
C ILE A 186 2.18 0.00 -5.64
N TYR A 187 2.96 -0.93 -5.06
CA TYR A 187 4.14 -1.50 -5.72
C TYR A 187 3.79 -2.74 -6.54
N LEU A 188 3.74 -2.58 -7.86
CA LEU A 188 3.38 -3.66 -8.77
C LEU A 188 4.58 -4.48 -9.27
N SER A 189 5.78 -3.96 -9.08
CA SER A 189 7.04 -4.61 -9.45
C SER A 189 7.87 -4.97 -8.22
N ASP A 190 8.56 -6.10 -8.27
CA ASP A 190 9.60 -6.43 -7.29
C ASP A 190 10.90 -5.71 -7.70
N PRO A 191 11.38 -4.70 -6.95
CA PRO A 191 12.57 -3.93 -7.30
C PRO A 191 13.85 -4.76 -7.35
N ARG A 192 13.87 -5.93 -6.72
CA ARG A 192 15.03 -6.86 -6.77
C ARG A 192 15.11 -7.64 -8.08
N LYS A 193 14.03 -7.65 -8.88
CA LYS A 193 13.90 -8.45 -10.11
C LYS A 193 13.62 -7.62 -11.34
N THR A 194 13.20 -6.38 -11.15
CA THR A 194 12.76 -5.49 -12.24
C THR A 194 13.74 -4.33 -12.34
N ALA A 195 14.28 -4.12 -13.54
CA ALA A 195 15.16 -2.99 -13.80
C ALA A 195 14.44 -1.67 -13.50
N PRO A 196 15.12 -0.67 -12.91
CA PRO A 196 14.48 0.55 -12.41
C PRO A 196 13.57 1.23 -13.43
N GLU A 197 13.99 1.32 -14.68
CA GLU A 197 13.23 1.96 -15.76
C GLU A 197 11.96 1.20 -16.20
N LYS A 198 11.77 -0.02 -15.68
CA LYS A 198 10.60 -0.88 -15.94
C LYS A 198 9.73 -1.11 -14.72
N GLN A 199 10.12 -0.56 -13.57
CA GLN A 199 9.32 -0.67 -12.36
C GLN A 199 7.98 0.05 -12.54
N LYS A 200 6.94 -0.49 -11.91
CA LYS A 200 5.59 0.04 -11.99
C LYS A 200 5.07 0.29 -10.58
N THR A 201 4.66 1.52 -10.34
CA THR A 201 4.03 1.98 -9.11
C THR A 201 2.75 2.73 -9.45
N VAL A 202 1.64 2.44 -8.78
CA VAL A 202 0.50 3.35 -8.82
C VAL A 202 0.75 4.42 -7.78
N ILE A 203 0.77 5.69 -8.21
CA ILE A 203 0.80 6.85 -7.32
C ILE A 203 -0.62 7.37 -7.22
N ARG A 204 -1.09 7.64 -5.99
CA ARG A 204 -2.43 8.12 -5.72
C ARG A 204 -2.42 9.22 -4.68
N HIS A 205 -3.13 10.30 -4.95
CA HIS A 205 -3.33 11.40 -4.03
C HIS A 205 -4.82 11.64 -3.77
N PRO A 206 -5.21 11.89 -2.51
CA PRO A 206 -6.55 12.36 -2.19
C PRO A 206 -6.75 13.77 -2.73
N ILE A 207 -7.96 14.05 -3.22
CA ILE A 207 -8.30 15.32 -3.83
C ILE A 207 -9.65 15.84 -3.33
N LYS A 208 -9.89 17.12 -3.56
CA LYS A 208 -11.20 17.78 -3.37
C LYS A 208 -11.51 18.74 -4.51
N VAL A 209 -12.77 19.08 -4.66
CA VAL A 209 -13.23 20.11 -5.62
C VAL A 209 -12.81 21.47 -5.10
N VAL A 210 -12.34 22.36 -6.00
CA VAL A 210 -12.00 23.76 -5.70
C VAL A 210 -13.26 24.61 -5.56
#